data_cee279e6cf2c64624dabfd1836ae1dd3
#
_entry.id   cee279e6cf2c64624dabfd1836ae1dd3
#
_cell.length_a   1.000
_cell.length_b   1.000
_cell.length_c   1.000
_cell.angle_alpha   90.00
_cell.angle_beta   90.00
_cell.angle_gamma   90.00
#
_symmetry.space_group_name_H-M   'P 1'
#
loop_
_entity.id
_entity.type
_entity.pdbx_description
1 polymer ?
#
loop_
_entity_poly.entity_id
_entity_poly.type
_entity_poly.pdbx_seq_one_letter_code
_entity_poly.pdbx_strand_id
1 'polypeptide(L)'
;SEQIKMVHSFIYDGDQKKDFIRSLGIRFDVPMREALYNRHIAFSCADGGVWSEPVQPLVGRRILTLNKTDNKKNSNEKKDAQQMPTDEPSLQQQQMEGKRIPPYESFDEKNRSLLDNWASWDDYRLSQLTADAFSIRKRANNDNPWIGTFSGTRSDGYIFVGDITGGL
;
A
#
# COMPACT_ATOMS: atom_id res chain seq x y z
N SER A 1 -2.59 -6.10 19.38
CA SER A 1 -3.31 -5.48 18.23
C SER A 1 -4.75 -5.19 18.66
N GLU A 2 -5.19 -3.98 18.41
CA GLU A 2 -6.57 -3.61 18.65
C GLU A 2 -7.40 -4.00 17.43
N GLN A 3 -8.46 -4.78 17.66
CA GLN A 3 -9.37 -5.20 16.61
C GLN A 3 -10.75 -4.62 16.88
N ILE A 4 -11.39 -4.10 15.84
CA ILE A 4 -12.77 -3.62 15.89
C ILE A 4 -13.62 -4.57 15.04
N LYS A 5 -14.60 -5.20 15.66
CA LYS A 5 -15.63 -5.98 14.95
C LYS A 5 -16.87 -5.12 14.79
N MET A 6 -17.30 -4.92 13.54
CA MET A 6 -18.55 -4.24 13.23
C MET A 6 -19.57 -5.24 12.69
N VAL A 7 -20.80 -5.13 13.17
CA VAL A 7 -21.95 -5.88 12.65
C VAL A 7 -22.98 -4.87 12.19
N HIS A 8 -23.32 -4.91 10.92
CA HIS A 8 -24.36 -4.08 10.35
C HIS A 8 -25.54 -4.94 9.90
N SER A 9 -26.72 -4.62 10.39
CA SER A 9 -27.96 -5.26 9.99
C SER A 9 -28.88 -4.21 9.36
N PHE A 10 -29.53 -4.57 8.27
CA PHE A 10 -30.51 -3.70 7.63
C PHE A 10 -31.75 -4.51 7.21
N ILE A 11 -32.88 -3.83 7.16
CA ILE A 11 -34.13 -4.38 6.65
C ILE A 11 -34.41 -3.67 5.34
N TYR A 12 -34.60 -4.45 4.29
CA TYR A 12 -34.98 -3.92 2.98
C TYR A 12 -36.52 -4.00 2.86
N ASP A 13 -37.15 -2.81 2.76
CA ASP A 13 -38.61 -2.63 2.67
C ASP A 13 -39.04 -2.10 1.28
N GLY A 14 -38.27 -2.39 0.25
CA GLY A 14 -38.57 -2.01 -1.13
C GLY A 14 -39.44 -3.03 -1.85
N ASP A 15 -40.05 -2.60 -2.97
CA ASP A 15 -40.78 -3.49 -3.88
C ASP A 15 -39.81 -4.40 -4.63
N GLN A 16 -39.82 -5.68 -4.32
CA GLN A 16 -38.92 -6.69 -4.92
C GLN A 16 -38.98 -6.78 -6.45
N LYS A 17 -40.04 -6.23 -7.07
CA LYS A 17 -40.19 -6.24 -8.54
C LYS A 17 -39.67 -4.98 -9.20
N LYS A 18 -39.46 -3.90 -8.45
CA LYS A 18 -39.12 -2.58 -8.98
C LYS A 18 -37.81 -2.04 -8.43
N ASP A 19 -37.52 -2.36 -7.19
CA ASP A 19 -36.41 -1.78 -6.46
C ASP A 19 -35.29 -2.80 -6.27
N PHE A 20 -34.07 -2.44 -6.65
CA PHE A 20 -32.91 -3.31 -6.51
C PHE A 20 -31.78 -2.59 -5.78
N ILE A 21 -31.20 -3.25 -4.79
CA ILE A 21 -29.99 -2.77 -4.14
C ILE A 21 -28.82 -2.96 -5.13
N ARG A 22 -28.29 -1.87 -5.64
CA ARG A 22 -27.16 -1.89 -6.56
C ARG A 22 -25.85 -2.25 -5.88
N SER A 23 -25.64 -1.74 -4.69
CA SER A 23 -24.46 -2.04 -3.88
C SER A 23 -24.73 -1.73 -2.41
N LEU A 24 -24.09 -2.48 -1.54
CA LEU A 24 -24.03 -2.21 -0.11
C LEU A 24 -22.57 -2.27 0.29
N GLY A 25 -22.11 -1.30 1.07
CA GLY A 25 -20.71 -1.25 1.47
C GLY A 25 -20.48 -0.40 2.72
N ILE A 26 -19.30 -0.54 3.27
CA ILE A 26 -18.81 0.27 4.37
C ILE A 26 -17.61 1.06 3.85
N ARG A 27 -17.59 2.35 4.13
CA ARG A 27 -16.46 3.23 3.85
C ARG A 27 -15.72 3.54 5.14
N PHE A 28 -14.40 3.45 5.09
CA PHE A 28 -13.50 3.84 6.15
C PHE A 28 -12.62 4.98 5.64
N ASP A 29 -12.61 6.09 6.34
CA ASP A 29 -11.67 7.18 6.12
C ASP A 29 -10.66 7.13 7.26
N VAL A 30 -9.44 6.68 6.96
CA VAL A 30 -8.40 6.41 7.97
C VAL A 30 -7.29 7.47 7.86
N PRO A 31 -7.14 8.35 8.87
CA PRO A 31 -6.07 9.32 8.88
C PRO A 31 -4.73 8.67 9.22
N MET A 32 -3.90 8.45 8.23
CA MET A 32 -2.55 7.95 8.40
C MET A 32 -1.54 9.10 8.55
N ARG A 33 -0.46 8.90 9.31
CA ARG A 33 0.50 9.94 9.69
C ARG A 33 1.87 9.78 9.08
N GLU A 34 2.27 8.54 8.76
CA GLU A 34 3.57 8.25 8.17
C GLU A 34 3.67 8.74 6.72
N ALA A 35 4.88 8.76 6.17
CA ALA A 35 5.10 9.01 4.76
C ALA A 35 4.37 7.98 3.88
N LEU A 36 3.91 8.37 2.69
CA LEU A 36 3.07 7.55 1.81
C LEU A 36 3.63 6.15 1.55
N TYR A 37 4.93 6.04 1.41
CA TYR A 37 5.63 4.78 1.18
C TYR A 37 5.69 3.85 2.41
N ASN A 38 5.36 4.36 3.60
CA ASN A 38 5.25 3.59 4.85
C ASN A 38 3.79 3.33 5.25
N ARG A 39 2.83 3.71 4.43
CA ARG A 39 1.40 3.43 4.66
C ARG A 39 1.00 2.20 3.88
N HIS A 40 0.31 1.28 4.53
CA HIS A 40 -0.08 0.01 3.93
C HIS A 40 -1.56 -0.28 4.16
N ILE A 41 -2.12 -0.98 3.20
CA ILE A 41 -3.44 -1.57 3.28
C ILE A 41 -3.32 -3.07 3.00
N ALA A 42 -4.08 -3.87 3.72
CA ALA A 42 -4.16 -5.30 3.51
C ALA A 42 -5.60 -5.80 3.63
N PHE A 43 -5.91 -6.84 2.88
CA PHE A 43 -7.19 -7.53 2.94
C PHE A 43 -6.95 -9.02 3.16
N SER A 44 -7.76 -9.65 4.00
CA SER A 44 -7.71 -11.09 4.17
C SER A 44 -8.37 -11.81 3.00
N CYS A 45 -7.85 -12.99 2.69
CA CYS A 45 -8.39 -13.92 1.72
C CYS A 45 -8.97 -15.15 2.43
N ALA A 46 -9.84 -15.90 1.74
CA ALA A 46 -10.63 -17.01 2.33
C ALA A 46 -9.80 -18.16 2.91
N ASP A 47 -8.61 -18.36 2.43
CA ASP A 47 -7.70 -19.45 2.81
C ASP A 47 -6.68 -19.04 3.88
N GLY A 48 -6.92 -17.93 4.56
CA GLY A 48 -6.00 -17.36 5.54
C GLY A 48 -4.84 -16.58 4.92
N GLY A 49 -4.83 -16.43 3.60
CA GLY A 49 -3.87 -15.55 2.92
C GLY A 49 -4.20 -14.07 3.15
N VAL A 50 -3.18 -13.24 3.06
CA VAL A 50 -3.31 -11.78 3.17
C VAL A 50 -2.71 -11.15 1.93
N TRP A 51 -3.52 -10.38 1.20
CA TRP A 51 -3.02 -9.48 0.18
C TRP A 51 -2.68 -8.13 0.80
N SER A 52 -1.48 -7.63 0.55
CA SER A 52 -1.03 -6.34 1.10
C SER A 52 -0.30 -5.52 0.03
N GLU A 53 -0.48 -4.22 0.10
CA GLU A 53 0.21 -3.28 -0.79
C GLU A 53 0.51 -1.96 -0.05
N PRO A 54 1.70 -1.36 -0.24
CA PRO A 54 1.95 0.01 0.21
C PRO A 54 1.14 1.01 -0.61
N VAL A 55 0.69 2.09 0.03
CA VAL A 55 -0.03 3.19 -0.62
C VAL A 55 0.81 3.84 -1.73
N GLN A 56 2.12 3.92 -1.53
CA GLN A 56 3.09 4.36 -2.53
C GLN A 56 4.13 3.26 -2.75
N PRO A 57 3.88 2.33 -3.68
CA PRO A 57 4.82 1.25 -3.97
C PRO A 57 6.10 1.78 -4.60
N LEU A 58 7.24 1.53 -4.00
CA LEU A 58 8.56 1.91 -4.51
C LEU A 58 9.04 0.94 -5.60
N VAL A 59 8.16 0.64 -6.56
CA VAL A 59 8.44 -0.28 -7.67
C VAL A 59 8.80 0.49 -8.93
N GLY A 60 9.80 0.02 -9.66
CA GLY A 60 10.19 0.64 -10.92
C GLY A 60 11.68 0.47 -11.25
N ARG A 61 12.10 1.09 -12.35
CA ARG A 61 13.50 1.04 -12.81
C ARG A 61 14.43 2.03 -12.10
N ARG A 62 13.87 2.94 -11.31
CA ARG A 62 14.65 3.97 -10.61
C ARG A 62 15.02 3.46 -9.22
N ILE A 63 16.28 3.55 -8.88
CA ILE A 63 16.80 3.17 -7.56
C ILE A 63 16.84 4.41 -6.70
N LEU A 64 16.19 4.34 -5.54
CA LEU A 64 16.25 5.36 -4.50
C LEU A 64 17.50 5.15 -3.66
N THR A 65 18.22 6.23 -3.39
CA THR A 65 19.40 6.23 -2.54
C THR A 65 19.24 7.19 -1.37
N LEU A 66 19.78 6.85 -0.23
CA LEU A 66 19.82 7.72 0.94
C LEU A 66 21.00 8.70 0.83
N ASN A 67 20.90 9.85 1.51
CA ASN A 67 22.04 10.70 1.73
C ASN A 67 23.15 9.91 2.41
N LYS A 68 24.29 9.81 1.76
CA LYS A 68 25.48 9.32 2.46
C LYS A 68 25.82 10.35 3.53
N THR A 69 25.54 10.05 4.78
CA THR A 69 26.11 10.80 5.90
C THR A 69 27.62 10.75 5.72
N ASP A 70 28.25 11.92 5.52
CA ASP A 70 29.70 12.06 5.40
C ASP A 70 30.40 11.55 6.67
N ASN A 71 30.61 10.27 6.76
CA ASN A 71 31.66 9.72 7.60
C ASN A 71 32.99 10.00 6.87
N LYS A 72 33.41 11.26 6.87
CA LYS A 72 34.77 11.63 6.51
C LYS A 72 35.72 10.98 7.49
N LYS A 73 36.24 9.81 7.12
CA LYS A 73 37.58 9.38 7.51
C LYS A 73 38.32 8.97 6.23
N ASN A 74 39.18 9.89 5.83
CA ASN A 74 40.36 9.72 4.97
C ASN A 74 40.47 8.40 4.18
N SER A 75 40.22 8.47 2.88
CA SER A 75 41.09 7.79 1.91
C SER A 75 40.93 8.46 0.55
N ASN A 76 42.05 9.00 0.05
CA ASN A 76 42.24 9.37 -1.35
C ASN A 76 42.14 8.10 -2.19
N GLU A 77 41.00 7.81 -2.76
CA GLU A 77 40.90 6.84 -3.85
C GLU A 77 39.96 7.34 -4.95
N LYS A 78 40.48 7.19 -6.14
CA LYS A 78 39.98 7.68 -7.40
C LYS A 78 38.59 7.11 -7.71
N LYS A 79 37.75 7.99 -8.23
CA LYS A 79 36.45 7.70 -8.83
C LYS A 79 36.61 6.79 -10.03
N ASP A 80 36.29 5.52 -9.90
CA ASP A 80 35.82 4.71 -11.02
C ASP A 80 34.43 4.21 -10.62
N ALA A 81 33.43 4.72 -11.32
CA ALA A 81 32.03 4.48 -11.10
C ALA A 81 31.62 3.11 -11.65
N GLN A 82 31.92 2.07 -10.91
CA GLN A 82 31.20 0.81 -10.96
C GLN A 82 30.71 0.54 -9.55
N GLN A 83 29.43 0.84 -9.33
CA GLN A 83 28.74 0.45 -8.11
C GLN A 83 28.78 -1.07 -8.01
N MET A 84 29.68 -1.58 -7.18
CA MET A 84 29.60 -2.97 -6.73
C MET A 84 28.26 -3.19 -6.01
N PRO A 85 27.62 -4.36 -6.15
CA PRO A 85 26.44 -4.69 -5.39
C PRO A 85 26.82 -4.64 -3.90
N THR A 86 26.28 -3.67 -3.20
CA THR A 86 26.28 -3.72 -1.75
C THR A 86 25.31 -4.82 -1.35
N ASP A 87 25.71 -5.72 -0.45
CA ASP A 87 24.86 -6.81 0.10
C ASP A 87 23.64 -6.27 0.87
N GLU A 88 23.46 -4.97 0.94
CA GLU A 88 22.31 -4.34 1.58
C GLU A 88 21.09 -4.36 0.64
N PRO A 89 19.94 -4.84 1.13
CA PRO A 89 18.72 -4.89 0.34
C PRO A 89 18.30 -3.49 -0.09
N SER A 90 17.87 -3.34 -1.34
CA SER A 90 17.37 -2.07 -1.85
C SER A 90 16.17 -1.58 -1.03
N LEU A 91 15.89 -0.27 -1.02
CA LEU A 91 14.72 0.27 -0.33
C LEU A 91 13.41 -0.34 -0.84
N GLN A 92 13.36 -0.68 -2.12
CA GLN A 92 12.23 -1.41 -2.72
C GLN A 92 12.07 -2.80 -2.12
N GLN A 93 13.17 -3.53 -1.97
CA GLN A 93 13.15 -4.85 -1.34
C GLN A 93 12.79 -4.75 0.14
N GLN A 94 13.32 -3.77 0.87
CA GLN A 94 12.96 -3.52 2.26
C GLN A 94 11.46 -3.24 2.41
N GLN A 95 10.86 -2.43 1.51
CA GLN A 95 9.42 -2.17 1.51
C GLN A 95 8.61 -3.45 1.24
N MET A 96 9.03 -4.27 0.27
CA MET A 96 8.39 -5.56 -0.02
C MET A 96 8.48 -6.55 1.14
N GLU A 97 9.57 -6.50 1.91
CA GLU A 97 9.77 -7.30 3.12
C GLU A 97 9.01 -6.73 4.34
N GLY A 98 8.28 -5.65 4.17
CA GLY A 98 7.54 -5.02 5.26
C GLY A 98 8.42 -4.24 6.24
N LYS A 99 9.62 -3.88 5.87
CA LYS A 99 10.50 -3.04 6.68
C LYS A 99 10.15 -1.57 6.51
N ARG A 100 10.33 -0.81 7.58
CA ARG A 100 10.16 0.64 7.54
C ARG A 100 11.23 1.29 6.67
N ILE A 101 10.77 2.09 5.72
CA ILE A 101 11.64 2.94 4.89
C ILE A 101 12.01 4.19 5.68
N PRO A 102 13.27 4.67 5.58
CA PRO A 102 13.73 5.87 6.28
C PRO A 102 12.86 7.10 6.02
N PRO A 103 12.87 8.10 6.92
CA PRO A 103 12.07 9.31 6.78
C PRO A 103 12.49 10.13 5.55
N TYR A 104 11.56 10.93 5.02
CA TYR A 104 11.71 11.70 3.80
C TYR A 104 12.97 12.60 3.78
N GLU A 105 13.34 13.13 4.92
CA GLU A 105 14.51 14.00 5.11
C GLU A 105 15.85 13.26 4.92
N SER A 106 15.84 11.93 5.02
CA SER A 106 17.03 11.09 4.79
C SER A 106 17.40 10.96 3.32
N PHE A 107 16.53 11.36 2.42
CA PHE A 107 16.78 11.31 0.98
C PHE A 107 17.41 12.61 0.49
N ASP A 108 18.26 12.50 -0.53
CA ASP A 108 18.77 13.68 -1.25
C ASP A 108 17.64 14.38 -2.02
N GLU A 109 17.90 15.60 -2.49
CA GLU A 109 16.91 16.43 -3.19
C GLU A 109 16.35 15.74 -4.44
N LYS A 110 17.21 15.06 -5.21
CA LYS A 110 16.80 14.32 -6.41
C LYS A 110 15.84 13.18 -6.07
N ASN A 111 16.13 12.41 -5.03
CA ASN A 111 15.29 11.29 -4.62
C ASN A 111 14.00 11.77 -3.95
N ARG A 112 14.03 12.89 -3.22
CA ARG A 112 12.81 13.54 -2.73
C ARG A 112 11.88 13.96 -3.87
N SER A 113 12.42 14.63 -4.88
CA SER A 113 11.65 14.99 -6.08
C SER A 113 11.10 13.77 -6.82
N LEU A 114 11.80 12.65 -6.81
CA LEU A 114 11.28 11.39 -7.35
C LEU A 114 10.10 10.87 -6.52
N LEU A 115 10.20 10.87 -5.20
CA LEU A 115 9.14 10.42 -4.30
C LEU A 115 7.89 11.29 -4.44
N ASP A 116 8.04 12.61 -4.53
CA ASP A 116 6.93 13.56 -4.69
C ASP A 116 6.12 13.32 -5.99
N ASN A 117 6.80 12.82 -7.03
CA ASN A 117 6.20 12.50 -8.32
C ASN A 117 5.92 11.00 -8.52
N TRP A 118 6.12 10.18 -7.50
CA TRP A 118 5.86 8.73 -7.58
C TRP A 118 4.39 8.45 -7.39
N ALA A 119 3.85 7.54 -8.17
CA ALA A 119 2.43 7.18 -8.08
C ALA A 119 2.06 6.69 -6.67
N SER A 120 0.97 7.22 -6.15
CA SER A 120 0.34 6.79 -4.89
C SER A 120 -1.13 6.48 -5.10
N TRP A 121 -1.72 5.72 -4.18
CA TRP A 121 -3.08 5.25 -4.25
C TRP A 121 -3.84 5.65 -2.99
N ASP A 122 -4.83 6.52 -3.12
CA ASP A 122 -5.56 7.06 -1.98
C ASP A 122 -6.80 6.22 -1.63
N ASP A 123 -7.39 5.58 -2.63
CA ASP A 123 -8.62 4.81 -2.46
C ASP A 123 -8.43 3.33 -2.79
N TYR A 124 -8.94 2.48 -1.93
CA TYR A 124 -9.04 1.04 -2.14
C TYR A 124 -10.47 0.56 -1.97
N ARG A 125 -10.88 -0.40 -2.78
CA ARG A 125 -12.20 -1.01 -2.72
C ARG A 125 -12.07 -2.53 -2.86
N LEU A 126 -12.54 -3.25 -1.85
CA LEU A 126 -12.86 -4.65 -1.99
C LEU A 126 -14.33 -4.77 -2.39
N SER A 127 -14.61 -5.50 -3.46
CA SER A 127 -15.97 -5.78 -3.93
C SER A 127 -16.16 -7.28 -4.05
N GLN A 128 -17.15 -7.81 -3.35
CA GLN A 128 -17.58 -9.21 -3.45
C GLN A 128 -18.96 -9.21 -4.11
N LEU A 129 -19.02 -9.57 -5.37
CA LEU A 129 -20.24 -9.53 -6.19
C LEU A 129 -20.96 -10.88 -6.19
N THR A 130 -20.26 -11.96 -5.88
CA THR A 130 -20.80 -13.33 -5.77
C THR A 130 -20.26 -13.97 -4.50
N ALA A 131 -20.84 -15.11 -4.12
CA ALA A 131 -20.35 -15.87 -2.96
C ALA A 131 -18.90 -16.36 -3.14
N ASP A 132 -18.46 -16.53 -4.39
CA ASP A 132 -17.24 -17.23 -4.75
C ASP A 132 -16.20 -16.32 -5.44
N ALA A 133 -16.43 -15.02 -5.49
CA ALA A 133 -15.49 -14.12 -6.16
C ALA A 133 -15.45 -12.72 -5.54
N PHE A 134 -14.26 -12.24 -5.29
CA PHE A 134 -14.02 -10.84 -4.94
C PHE A 134 -12.95 -10.20 -5.80
N SER A 135 -12.94 -8.88 -5.85
CA SER A 135 -11.90 -8.09 -6.49
C SER A 135 -11.47 -6.92 -5.61
N ILE A 136 -10.18 -6.63 -5.61
CA ILE A 136 -9.61 -5.43 -5.02
C ILE A 136 -9.25 -4.48 -6.14
N ARG A 137 -9.70 -3.25 -6.01
CA ARG A 137 -9.41 -2.15 -6.92
C ARG A 137 -8.86 -0.97 -6.17
N LYS A 138 -8.05 -0.18 -6.83
CA LYS A 138 -7.45 1.04 -6.30
C LYS A 138 -7.57 2.19 -7.29
N ARG A 139 -7.44 3.41 -6.80
CA ARG A 139 -7.31 4.61 -7.62
C ARG A 139 -6.49 5.68 -6.89
N ALA A 140 -5.87 6.58 -7.62
CA ALA A 140 -5.05 7.64 -7.04
C ALA A 140 -5.88 8.72 -6.33
N ASN A 141 -7.07 9.05 -6.89
CA ASN A 141 -8.01 10.00 -6.31
C ASN A 141 -9.41 9.80 -6.91
N ASN A 142 -10.38 10.64 -6.52
CA ASN A 142 -11.76 10.54 -6.96
C ASN A 142 -11.97 10.73 -8.48
N ASP A 143 -11.06 11.42 -9.15
CA ASP A 143 -11.15 11.71 -10.58
C ASP A 143 -10.55 10.62 -11.46
N ASN A 144 -9.79 9.71 -10.86
CA ASN A 144 -9.14 8.62 -11.58
C ASN A 144 -10.04 7.36 -11.66
N PRO A 145 -9.91 6.59 -12.75
CA PRO A 145 -10.62 5.33 -12.88
C PRO A 145 -10.09 4.30 -11.87
N TRP A 146 -10.96 3.37 -11.48
CA TRP A 146 -10.60 2.22 -10.67
C TRP A 146 -9.76 1.22 -11.47
N ILE A 147 -8.62 0.85 -10.93
CA ILE A 147 -7.71 -0.15 -11.50
C ILE A 147 -7.78 -1.41 -10.65
N GLY A 148 -7.96 -2.58 -11.29
CA GLY A 148 -7.89 -3.86 -10.60
C GLY A 148 -6.46 -4.18 -10.18
N THR A 149 -6.28 -4.60 -8.93
CA THR A 149 -4.96 -4.99 -8.40
C THR A 149 -4.89 -6.44 -7.98
N PHE A 150 -6.01 -7.01 -7.51
CA PHE A 150 -6.08 -8.40 -7.11
C PHE A 150 -7.51 -8.94 -7.24
N SER A 151 -7.64 -10.27 -7.40
CA SER A 151 -8.92 -10.96 -7.34
C SER A 151 -8.74 -12.36 -6.75
N GLY A 152 -9.76 -12.83 -6.07
CA GLY A 152 -9.76 -14.14 -5.43
C GLY A 152 -11.16 -14.70 -5.33
N THR A 153 -11.28 -15.89 -4.76
CA THR A 153 -12.55 -16.62 -4.66
C THR A 153 -13.46 -16.05 -3.56
N ARG A 154 -12.90 -15.65 -2.43
CA ARG A 154 -13.65 -15.10 -1.30
C ARG A 154 -12.77 -14.26 -0.40
N SER A 155 -13.34 -13.27 0.27
CA SER A 155 -12.70 -12.54 1.36
C SER A 155 -13.40 -12.81 2.68
N ASP A 156 -12.62 -12.92 3.75
CA ASP A 156 -13.15 -13.02 5.13
C ASP A 156 -13.68 -11.68 5.67
N GLY A 157 -13.50 -10.60 4.88
CA GLY A 157 -13.97 -9.26 5.26
C GLY A 157 -13.07 -8.51 6.23
N TYR A 158 -11.87 -9.00 6.52
CA TYR A 158 -10.92 -8.25 7.34
C TYR A 158 -10.13 -7.26 6.48
N ILE A 159 -10.00 -6.07 7.00
CA ILE A 159 -9.22 -4.98 6.39
C ILE A 159 -8.21 -4.50 7.42
N PHE A 160 -6.96 -4.42 7.01
CA PHE A 160 -5.88 -3.88 7.81
C PHE A 160 -5.36 -2.60 7.16
N VAL A 161 -5.24 -1.55 7.94
CA VAL A 161 -4.71 -0.27 7.49
C VAL A 161 -3.69 0.19 8.52
N GLY A 162 -2.50 0.54 8.06
CA GLY A 162 -1.44 0.93 8.99
C GLY A 162 -0.39 1.83 8.37
N ASP A 163 0.27 2.55 9.25
CA ASP A 163 1.35 3.46 8.91
C ASP A 163 2.73 2.77 8.84
N ILE A 164 2.83 1.51 9.23
CA ILE A 164 4.07 0.76 9.23
C ILE A 164 3.79 -0.65 8.73
N THR A 165 4.64 -1.14 7.85
CA THR A 165 4.70 -2.55 7.51
C THR A 165 5.45 -3.31 8.58
N GLY A 166 4.99 -4.44 8.91
CA GLY A 166 5.68 -5.31 9.85
C GLY A 166 4.90 -5.45 11.13
N GLY A 167 4.25 -6.53 11.23
CA GLY A 167 3.42 -6.93 12.35
C GLY A 167 2.00 -7.25 11.94
N LEU A 168 1.85 -7.93 10.85
CA LEU A 168 0.70 -8.81 10.63
C LEU A 168 1.04 -10.17 11.21
#